data_dda5e7492bb517500824462ed6ac9381
#
_entry.id   dda5e7492bb517500824462ed6ac9381
#
_cell.length_a   1.000
_cell.length_b   1.000
_cell.length_c   1.000
_cell.angle_alpha   90.00
_cell.angle_beta   90.00
_cell.angle_gamma   90.00
#
_symmetry.space_group_name_H-M   'P 1'
#
loop_
_entity.id
_entity.type
_entity.pdbx_description
1 polymer ?
#
loop_
_entity_poly.entity_id
_entity_poly.type
_entity_poly.pdbx_seq_one_letter_code
_entity_poly.pdbx_strand_id
1 'polypeptide(L)'
;MGNYVIVGENDFAEELAKKLQTDFIKVTSTIFPDTELKIRMNNSDLGKIGDRTALVVIRARRYEPDPNDCVLKSILVADTLTKHGVKRKDLLLPYMFYARQDGERLPGESNSLTKIAKVLENLDFNNLITINSHLYGKERNLQKFFKSMKVYDIGSAGTFAGYLATKDLKNPFIVGPGRGPERMAVELSNQLNCGYECLLKTRDPETGRVDMEPPQSDFTGKDIIIYDDIASSGGTTEMAYRLSEACGPRSMHIALTHLWTARGINRLSVLGSSEVITTNSFITEQARSPFTELSIVSLAAEALKKVS
;
A
#
# COMPACT_ATOMS: atom_id res chain seq x y z
N MET A 1 6.19 -19.38 15.51
CA MET A 1 6.16 -18.68 14.23
C MET A 1 6.59 -19.55 13.03
N GLY A 2 6.82 -20.85 13.21
CA GLY A 2 7.34 -21.75 12.16
C GLY A 2 6.35 -22.27 11.11
N ASN A 3 5.16 -21.66 10.95
CA ASN A 3 4.13 -22.22 10.06
C ASN A 3 4.13 -21.65 8.64
N TYR A 4 4.96 -20.66 8.33
CA TYR A 4 5.05 -20.05 7.01
C TYR A 4 6.34 -20.39 6.28
N VAL A 5 6.26 -20.45 4.94
CA VAL A 5 7.37 -20.34 4.00
C VAL A 5 7.08 -19.14 3.12
N ILE A 6 8.04 -18.25 2.96
CA ILE A 6 7.85 -17.04 2.16
C ILE A 6 8.19 -17.34 0.70
N VAL A 7 7.28 -16.98 -0.20
CA VAL A 7 7.41 -17.16 -1.65
C VAL A 7 7.32 -15.81 -2.33
N GLY A 8 8.36 -15.36 -3.02
CA GLY A 8 8.38 -14.04 -3.64
C GLY A 8 9.57 -13.72 -4.51
N GLU A 9 9.56 -12.58 -5.18
CA GLU A 9 10.57 -12.18 -6.19
C GLU A 9 11.71 -11.30 -5.66
N ASN A 10 11.54 -10.63 -4.53
CA ASN A 10 12.30 -9.42 -4.20
C ASN A 10 12.81 -9.38 -2.77
N ASP A 11 13.65 -8.37 -2.50
CA ASP A 11 14.30 -8.14 -1.22
C ASP A 11 13.32 -8.06 -0.04
N PHE A 12 12.15 -7.47 -0.23
CA PHE A 12 11.11 -7.40 0.80
C PHE A 12 10.69 -8.81 1.27
N ALA A 13 10.45 -9.73 0.35
CA ALA A 13 10.06 -11.11 0.67
C ALA A 13 11.20 -11.84 1.39
N GLU A 14 12.45 -11.64 0.94
CA GLU A 14 13.63 -12.18 1.58
C GLU A 14 13.86 -11.61 2.98
N GLU A 15 13.73 -10.28 3.16
CA GLU A 15 13.81 -9.64 4.48
C GLU A 15 12.71 -10.12 5.42
N LEU A 16 11.49 -10.31 4.91
CA LEU A 16 10.38 -10.85 5.68
C LEU A 16 10.68 -12.28 6.16
N ALA A 17 11.24 -13.12 5.29
CA ALA A 17 11.66 -14.48 5.66
C ALA A 17 12.74 -14.46 6.74
N LYS A 18 13.77 -13.61 6.60
CA LYS A 18 14.82 -13.43 7.61
C LYS A 18 14.24 -12.97 8.95
N LYS A 19 13.32 -11.99 8.92
CA LYS A 19 12.68 -11.48 10.13
C LYS A 19 11.82 -12.53 10.84
N LEU A 20 11.15 -13.39 10.10
CA LEU A 20 10.33 -14.49 10.60
C LEU A 20 11.15 -15.74 10.92
N GLN A 21 12.45 -15.76 10.60
CA GLN A 21 13.34 -16.92 10.73
C GLN A 21 12.76 -18.17 10.04
N THR A 22 12.34 -18.00 8.80
CA THR A 22 11.73 -19.07 7.99
C THR A 22 12.37 -19.17 6.60
N ASP A 23 12.03 -20.24 5.88
CA ASP A 23 12.53 -20.46 4.52
C ASP A 23 11.98 -19.41 3.54
N PHE A 24 12.82 -19.07 2.58
CA PHE A 24 12.48 -18.24 1.42
C PHE A 24 12.58 -19.04 0.14
N ILE A 25 11.53 -18.99 -0.68
CA ILE A 25 11.50 -19.56 -2.03
C ILE A 25 11.45 -18.42 -3.03
N LYS A 26 12.52 -18.29 -3.78
CA LYS A 26 12.62 -17.26 -4.80
C LYS A 26 11.74 -17.58 -6.00
N VAL A 27 10.88 -16.62 -6.35
CA VAL A 27 10.17 -16.58 -7.62
C VAL A 27 11.03 -15.80 -8.62
N THR A 28 11.19 -16.33 -9.82
CA THR A 28 11.86 -15.64 -10.93
C THR A 28 10.83 -15.38 -12.01
N SER A 29 10.65 -14.10 -12.35
CA SER A 29 9.84 -13.65 -13.49
C SER A 29 10.72 -13.36 -14.69
N THR A 30 10.25 -13.76 -15.86
CA THR A 30 10.85 -13.42 -17.16
C THR A 30 9.76 -12.86 -18.04
N ILE A 31 9.96 -11.67 -18.58
CA ILE A 31 9.09 -11.08 -19.58
C ILE A 31 9.71 -11.36 -20.95
N PHE A 32 8.96 -11.99 -21.85
CA PHE A 32 9.39 -12.27 -23.21
C PHE A 32 9.27 -11.01 -24.10
N PRO A 33 9.90 -10.99 -25.28
CA PRO A 33 9.82 -9.82 -26.20
C PRO A 33 8.40 -9.45 -26.64
N ASP A 34 7.48 -10.41 -26.64
CA ASP A 34 6.04 -10.23 -26.90
C ASP A 34 5.23 -9.81 -25.66
N THR A 35 5.93 -9.51 -24.57
CA THR A 35 5.40 -9.12 -23.26
C THR A 35 4.74 -10.23 -22.44
N GLU A 36 4.75 -11.47 -22.88
CA GLU A 36 4.27 -12.60 -22.08
C GLU A 36 5.14 -12.83 -20.83
N LEU A 37 4.47 -13.14 -19.72
CA LEU A 37 5.10 -13.37 -18.43
C LEU A 37 5.33 -14.88 -18.19
N LYS A 38 6.55 -15.26 -17.84
CA LYS A 38 6.92 -16.59 -17.35
C LYS A 38 7.34 -16.52 -15.88
N ILE A 39 6.78 -17.41 -15.06
CA ILE A 39 7.18 -17.61 -13.66
C ILE A 39 7.94 -18.92 -13.51
N ARG A 40 8.99 -18.88 -12.69
CA ARG A 40 9.77 -20.09 -12.31
C ARG A 40 10.10 -20.06 -10.82
N MET A 41 9.92 -21.19 -10.18
CA MET A 41 10.44 -21.50 -8.84
C MET A 41 11.35 -22.75 -8.94
N ASN A 42 12.35 -22.85 -8.06
CA ASN A 42 13.22 -24.01 -8.05
C ASN A 42 12.49 -25.22 -7.42
N ASN A 43 12.50 -26.35 -8.10
CA ASN A 43 11.77 -27.55 -7.68
C ASN A 43 12.27 -28.09 -6.33
N SER A 44 13.58 -28.04 -6.07
CA SER A 44 14.16 -28.45 -4.79
C SER A 44 13.70 -27.59 -3.61
N ASP A 45 13.36 -26.32 -3.87
CA ASP A 45 12.90 -25.39 -2.84
C ASP A 45 11.41 -25.56 -2.53
N LEU A 46 10.60 -25.92 -3.54
CA LEU A 46 9.18 -26.20 -3.37
C LEU A 46 8.91 -27.34 -2.38
N GLY A 47 9.77 -28.37 -2.38
CA GLY A 47 9.71 -29.47 -1.41
C GLY A 47 9.89 -29.02 0.06
N LYS A 48 10.52 -27.88 0.30
CA LYS A 48 10.69 -27.31 1.66
C LYS A 48 9.39 -26.83 2.28
N ILE A 49 8.34 -26.59 1.49
CA ILE A 49 7.07 -26.08 2.02
C ILE A 49 6.43 -27.10 2.97
N GLY A 50 6.37 -28.37 2.57
CA GLY A 50 5.75 -29.43 3.38
C GLY A 50 4.31 -29.09 3.75
N ASP A 51 3.96 -29.27 5.02
CA ASP A 51 2.64 -28.95 5.56
C ASP A 51 2.47 -27.49 6.00
N ARG A 52 3.50 -26.65 5.79
CA ARG A 52 3.48 -25.22 6.14
C ARG A 52 2.62 -24.42 5.15
N THR A 53 2.25 -23.22 5.54
CA THR A 53 1.53 -22.28 4.67
C THR A 53 2.52 -21.52 3.79
N ALA A 54 2.32 -21.51 2.48
CA ALA A 54 3.06 -20.65 1.57
C ALA A 54 2.50 -19.22 1.64
N LEU A 55 3.27 -18.26 2.15
CA LEU A 55 2.94 -16.85 2.03
C LEU A 55 3.50 -16.30 0.72
N VAL A 56 2.62 -16.10 -0.24
CA VAL A 56 2.96 -15.51 -1.53
C VAL A 56 2.99 -13.99 -1.39
N VAL A 57 4.16 -13.40 -1.67
CA VAL A 57 4.40 -11.95 -1.58
C VAL A 57 4.51 -11.38 -2.99
N ILE A 58 3.55 -10.54 -3.37
CA ILE A 58 3.56 -9.85 -4.66
C ILE A 58 3.55 -8.35 -4.45
N ARG A 59 4.56 -7.68 -5.00
CA ARG A 59 4.70 -6.24 -4.97
C ARG A 59 4.71 -5.68 -6.39
N ALA A 60 3.95 -4.61 -6.59
CA ALA A 60 4.00 -3.86 -7.84
C ALA A 60 5.30 -3.05 -7.94
N ARG A 61 5.77 -2.78 -9.16
CA ARG A 61 6.93 -1.92 -9.42
C ARG A 61 6.50 -0.46 -9.42
N ARG A 62 7.35 0.38 -8.87
CA ARG A 62 7.18 1.83 -8.97
C ARG A 62 7.58 2.27 -10.38
N TYR A 63 6.90 3.27 -10.91
CA TYR A 63 7.09 3.84 -12.25
C TYR A 63 6.51 3.06 -13.43
N GLU A 64 6.16 1.79 -13.27
CA GLU A 64 5.63 0.96 -14.34
C GLU A 64 4.13 0.68 -14.17
N PRO A 65 3.36 0.49 -15.26
CA PRO A 65 1.95 0.07 -15.19
C PRO A 65 1.88 -1.44 -14.89
N ASP A 66 2.17 -1.83 -13.63
CA ASP A 66 2.35 -3.22 -13.21
C ASP A 66 1.18 -3.85 -12.39
N PRO A 67 0.02 -3.22 -12.14
CA PRO A 67 -1.05 -3.89 -11.42
C PRO A 67 -1.62 -5.10 -12.15
N ASN A 68 -1.63 -5.08 -13.48
CA ASN A 68 -2.11 -6.20 -14.30
C ASN A 68 -1.18 -7.40 -14.17
N ASP A 69 0.12 -7.15 -14.24
CA ASP A 69 1.15 -8.17 -14.06
C ASP A 69 1.08 -8.77 -12.66
N CYS A 70 0.78 -7.98 -11.63
CA CYS A 70 0.58 -8.49 -10.27
C CYS A 70 -0.59 -9.49 -10.17
N VAL A 71 -1.69 -9.25 -10.90
CA VAL A 71 -2.80 -10.22 -10.99
C VAL A 71 -2.33 -11.49 -11.67
N LEU A 72 -1.66 -11.35 -12.82
CA LEU A 72 -1.16 -12.51 -13.58
C LEU A 72 -0.09 -13.28 -12.79
N LYS A 73 0.82 -12.62 -12.10
CA LYS A 73 1.78 -13.25 -11.18
C LYS A 73 1.08 -14.03 -10.07
N SER A 74 0.01 -13.47 -9.47
CA SER A 74 -0.76 -14.18 -8.45
C SER A 74 -1.33 -15.49 -8.99
N ILE A 75 -1.86 -15.48 -10.23
CA ILE A 75 -2.40 -16.66 -10.89
C ILE A 75 -1.30 -17.71 -11.12
N LEU A 76 -0.21 -17.32 -11.75
CA LEU A 76 0.86 -18.25 -12.15
C LEU A 76 1.60 -18.84 -10.94
N VAL A 77 1.84 -18.04 -9.90
CA VAL A 77 2.46 -18.52 -8.65
C VAL A 77 1.54 -19.49 -7.92
N ALA A 78 0.24 -19.16 -7.78
CA ALA A 78 -0.73 -20.01 -7.12
C ALA A 78 -0.90 -21.36 -7.83
N ASP A 79 -0.99 -21.36 -9.17
CA ASP A 79 -1.07 -22.57 -10.00
C ASP A 79 0.16 -23.46 -9.81
N THR A 80 1.36 -22.86 -9.86
CA THR A 80 2.62 -23.59 -9.65
C THR A 80 2.67 -24.25 -8.27
N LEU A 81 2.29 -23.53 -7.21
CA LEU A 81 2.23 -24.08 -5.86
C LEU A 81 1.22 -25.21 -5.73
N THR A 82 0.04 -25.05 -6.33
CA THR A 82 -1.02 -26.08 -6.33
C THR A 82 -0.54 -27.36 -7.06
N LYS A 83 0.09 -27.24 -8.23
CA LYS A 83 0.67 -28.39 -8.97
C LYS A 83 1.74 -29.14 -8.16
N HIS A 84 2.42 -28.46 -7.24
CA HIS A 84 3.41 -29.08 -6.35
C HIS A 84 2.83 -29.52 -4.99
N GLY A 85 1.50 -29.61 -4.88
CA GLY A 85 0.81 -30.15 -3.72
C GLY A 85 0.72 -29.24 -2.51
N VAL A 86 1.00 -27.94 -2.65
CA VAL A 86 0.88 -26.96 -1.57
C VAL A 86 -0.60 -26.72 -1.25
N LYS A 87 -1.01 -27.11 -0.05
CA LYS A 87 -2.42 -27.10 0.38
C LYS A 87 -2.87 -25.79 0.99
N ARG A 88 -1.97 -25.03 1.64
CA ARG A 88 -2.30 -23.77 2.31
C ARG A 88 -1.49 -22.64 1.70
N LYS A 89 -2.19 -21.62 1.26
CA LYS A 89 -1.60 -20.44 0.62
C LYS A 89 -2.25 -19.18 1.17
N ASP A 90 -1.43 -18.22 1.58
CA ASP A 90 -1.86 -16.87 1.92
C ASP A 90 -1.21 -15.88 0.95
N LEU A 91 -1.86 -14.76 0.71
CA LEU A 91 -1.41 -13.73 -0.22
C LEU A 91 -1.11 -12.43 0.53
N LEU A 92 0.11 -11.93 0.40
CA LEU A 92 0.51 -10.61 0.88
C LEU A 92 0.68 -9.67 -0.31
N LEU A 93 -0.20 -8.69 -0.40
CA LEU A 93 -0.15 -7.59 -1.34
C LEU A 93 0.10 -6.30 -0.54
N PRO A 94 1.34 -5.82 -0.38
CA PRO A 94 1.60 -4.58 0.35
C PRO A 94 0.77 -3.41 -0.17
N TYR A 95 0.53 -3.34 -1.48
CA TYR A 95 -0.46 -2.47 -2.11
C TYR A 95 -1.58 -3.30 -2.74
N MET A 96 -2.83 -3.06 -2.34
CA MET A 96 -3.99 -3.70 -2.96
C MET A 96 -4.35 -2.98 -4.26
N PHE A 97 -3.97 -3.58 -5.37
CA PHE A 97 -4.32 -3.07 -6.69
C PHE A 97 -5.83 -3.12 -6.95
N TYR A 98 -6.32 -2.24 -7.81
CA TYR A 98 -7.75 -2.04 -8.14
C TYR A 98 -8.64 -1.59 -6.97
N ALA A 99 -8.15 -1.39 -5.74
CA ALA A 99 -8.97 -0.97 -4.60
C ALA A 99 -9.64 0.42 -4.78
N ARG A 100 -9.16 1.23 -5.74
CA ARG A 100 -9.76 2.53 -6.10
C ARG A 100 -10.93 2.40 -7.11
N GLN A 101 -11.14 1.21 -7.67
CA GLN A 101 -12.21 0.88 -8.63
C GLN A 101 -13.24 -0.03 -7.96
N ASP A 102 -13.76 0.44 -6.81
CA ASP A 102 -14.61 -0.29 -5.88
C ASP A 102 -16.12 -0.21 -6.22
N GLY A 103 -16.47 0.52 -7.26
CA GLY A 103 -17.84 0.69 -7.72
C GLY A 103 -17.92 1.31 -9.11
N GLU A 104 -19.09 1.24 -9.69
CA GLU A 104 -19.47 1.96 -10.90
C GLU A 104 -19.73 3.43 -10.53
N ARG A 105 -19.05 4.36 -11.16
CA ARG A 105 -19.22 5.81 -10.95
C ARG A 105 -20.04 6.43 -12.07
N LEU A 106 -19.83 5.93 -13.30
CA LEU A 106 -20.60 6.27 -14.48
C LEU A 106 -21.23 5.00 -15.05
N PRO A 107 -22.45 5.11 -15.64
CA PRO A 107 -23.10 3.96 -16.28
C PRO A 107 -22.21 3.28 -17.31
N GLY A 108 -22.05 1.96 -17.20
CA GLY A 108 -21.22 1.16 -18.10
C GLY A 108 -19.76 0.98 -17.63
N GLU A 109 -19.36 1.56 -16.52
CA GLU A 109 -18.04 1.30 -15.93
C GLU A 109 -17.98 -0.11 -15.29
N SER A 110 -16.82 -0.73 -15.38
CA SER A 110 -16.55 -1.99 -14.69
C SER A 110 -16.30 -1.77 -13.21
N ASN A 111 -16.90 -2.59 -12.34
CA ASN A 111 -16.45 -2.73 -10.96
C ASN A 111 -15.26 -3.70 -10.92
N SER A 112 -14.08 -3.16 -11.20
CA SER A 112 -12.86 -3.95 -11.37
C SER A 112 -12.45 -4.68 -10.08
N LEU A 113 -12.55 -4.03 -8.92
CA LEU A 113 -12.20 -4.64 -7.64
C LEU A 113 -13.01 -5.92 -7.37
N THR A 114 -14.32 -5.90 -7.63
CA THR A 114 -15.18 -7.08 -7.47
C THR A 114 -14.74 -8.24 -8.38
N LYS A 115 -14.26 -7.94 -9.58
CA LYS A 115 -13.79 -8.97 -10.52
C LYS A 115 -12.44 -9.53 -10.10
N ILE A 116 -11.52 -8.65 -9.72
CA ILE A 116 -10.19 -9.05 -9.22
C ILE A 116 -10.31 -9.88 -7.94
N ALA A 117 -11.18 -9.47 -6.99
CA ALA A 117 -11.44 -10.26 -5.79
C ALA A 117 -11.87 -11.69 -6.12
N LYS A 118 -12.81 -11.86 -7.06
CA LYS A 118 -13.24 -13.20 -7.53
C LYS A 118 -12.08 -14.00 -8.16
N VAL A 119 -11.23 -13.35 -8.95
CA VAL A 119 -10.07 -14.02 -9.53
C VAL A 119 -9.15 -14.52 -8.42
N LEU A 120 -8.83 -13.69 -7.43
CA LEU A 120 -7.96 -14.06 -6.31
C LEU A 120 -8.57 -15.18 -5.45
N GLU A 121 -9.88 -15.16 -5.20
CA GLU A 121 -10.57 -16.24 -4.47
C GLU A 121 -10.50 -17.59 -5.19
N ASN A 122 -10.58 -17.60 -6.53
CA ASN A 122 -10.49 -18.83 -7.33
C ASN A 122 -9.07 -19.43 -7.37
N LEU A 123 -8.07 -18.75 -6.77
CA LEU A 123 -6.70 -19.26 -6.66
C LEU A 123 -6.47 -20.04 -5.35
N ASP A 124 -7.51 -20.28 -4.57
CA ASP A 124 -7.48 -21.02 -3.30
C ASP A 124 -6.51 -20.42 -2.26
N PHE A 125 -6.38 -19.10 -2.23
CA PHE A 125 -5.75 -18.42 -1.11
C PHE A 125 -6.71 -18.38 0.09
N ASN A 126 -6.18 -18.69 1.29
CA ASN A 126 -6.95 -18.65 2.52
C ASN A 126 -7.15 -17.22 3.03
N ASN A 127 -6.06 -16.44 3.03
CA ASN A 127 -6.03 -15.09 3.57
C ASN A 127 -5.40 -14.12 2.57
N LEU A 128 -5.90 -12.88 2.60
CA LEU A 128 -5.28 -11.71 1.97
C LEU A 128 -4.77 -10.77 3.06
N ILE A 129 -3.50 -10.44 3.01
CA ILE A 129 -2.89 -9.43 3.87
C ILE A 129 -2.51 -8.24 2.98
N THR A 130 -2.90 -7.04 3.39
CA THR A 130 -2.55 -5.79 2.68
C THR A 130 -2.34 -4.65 3.66
N ILE A 131 -1.70 -3.58 3.20
CA ILE A 131 -1.39 -2.42 4.03
C ILE A 131 -2.15 -1.21 3.51
N ASN A 132 -2.93 -0.55 4.35
CA ASN A 132 -3.68 0.66 4.04
C ASN A 132 -4.30 0.64 2.63
N SER A 133 -5.15 -0.35 2.35
CA SER A 133 -5.89 -0.32 1.09
C SER A 133 -6.71 0.97 0.99
N HIS A 134 -7.06 1.39 -0.23
CA HIS A 134 -7.93 2.56 -0.42
C HIS A 134 -9.27 2.48 0.34
N LEU A 135 -9.63 1.28 0.81
CA LEU A 135 -10.85 1.03 1.59
C LEU A 135 -10.59 0.87 3.09
N TYR A 136 -9.35 1.10 3.54
CA TYR A 136 -8.98 1.00 4.95
C TYR A 136 -9.85 1.92 5.82
N GLY A 137 -10.45 1.34 6.84
CA GLY A 137 -11.29 2.08 7.80
C GLY A 137 -12.64 2.53 7.30
N LYS A 138 -13.00 2.28 6.05
CA LYS A 138 -14.31 2.63 5.50
C LYS A 138 -15.37 1.60 5.92
N GLU A 139 -16.64 2.03 5.99
CA GLU A 139 -17.77 1.13 6.25
C GLU A 139 -17.83 0.02 5.20
N ARG A 140 -17.68 0.35 3.92
CA ARG A 140 -17.49 -0.60 2.83
C ARG A 140 -16.01 -0.93 2.71
N ASN A 141 -15.48 -1.67 3.68
CA ASN A 141 -14.08 -2.09 3.71
C ASN A 141 -13.80 -3.22 2.71
N LEU A 142 -12.50 -3.53 2.55
CA LEU A 142 -12.03 -4.49 1.55
C LEU A 142 -12.61 -5.90 1.75
N GLN A 143 -12.87 -6.35 2.99
CA GLN A 143 -13.47 -7.66 3.28
C GLN A 143 -14.80 -7.87 2.56
N LYS A 144 -15.59 -6.81 2.33
CA LYS A 144 -16.91 -6.91 1.68
C LYS A 144 -16.86 -7.34 0.20
N PHE A 145 -15.68 -7.32 -0.40
CA PHE A 145 -15.46 -7.79 -1.78
C PHE A 145 -15.04 -9.26 -1.84
N PHE A 146 -14.63 -9.84 -0.71
CA PHE A 146 -14.19 -11.22 -0.60
C PHE A 146 -15.18 -12.03 0.22
N LYS A 147 -15.53 -13.23 -0.28
CA LYS A 147 -16.50 -14.14 0.35
C LYS A 147 -15.83 -15.30 1.08
N SER A 148 -14.80 -15.88 0.47
CA SER A 148 -14.09 -17.06 0.95
C SER A 148 -12.72 -16.72 1.55
N MET A 149 -12.05 -15.68 1.06
CA MET A 149 -10.78 -15.22 1.64
C MET A 149 -11.03 -14.30 2.82
N LYS A 150 -10.31 -14.52 3.92
CA LYS A 150 -10.28 -13.55 5.04
C LYS A 150 -9.28 -12.44 4.72
N VAL A 151 -9.68 -11.19 4.92
CA VAL A 151 -8.88 -10.02 4.59
C VAL A 151 -8.35 -9.36 5.86
N TYR A 152 -7.04 -9.14 5.89
CA TYR A 152 -6.32 -8.39 6.92
C TYR A 152 -5.75 -7.12 6.29
N ASP A 153 -6.49 -6.03 6.43
CA ASP A 153 -6.07 -4.70 5.96
C ASP A 153 -5.45 -3.95 7.15
N ILE A 154 -4.15 -3.69 7.10
CA ILE A 154 -3.35 -3.25 8.24
C ILE A 154 -2.99 -1.77 8.10
N GLY A 155 -3.22 -0.98 9.15
CA GLY A 155 -2.86 0.44 9.18
C GLY A 155 -1.35 0.66 9.27
N SER A 156 -0.83 1.62 8.52
CA SER A 156 0.59 2.00 8.52
C SER A 156 0.93 3.12 9.50
N ALA A 157 -0.05 3.70 10.20
CA ALA A 157 0.14 4.84 11.09
C ALA A 157 1.29 4.66 12.10
N GLY A 158 1.43 3.45 12.66
CA GLY A 158 2.54 3.13 13.58
C GLY A 158 3.93 3.24 12.96
N THR A 159 4.07 2.88 11.69
CA THR A 159 5.34 3.01 10.97
C THR A 159 5.72 4.49 10.79
N PHE A 160 4.76 5.33 10.41
CA PHE A 160 4.98 6.77 10.28
C PHE A 160 5.20 7.45 11.63
N ALA A 161 4.40 7.11 12.65
CA ALA A 161 4.55 7.68 13.99
C ALA A 161 5.94 7.38 14.57
N GLY A 162 6.42 6.14 14.45
CA GLY A 162 7.75 5.77 14.92
C GLY A 162 8.86 6.58 14.25
N TYR A 163 8.74 6.85 12.95
CA TYR A 163 9.70 7.69 12.23
C TYR A 163 9.57 9.18 12.61
N LEU A 164 8.34 9.73 12.59
CA LEU A 164 8.09 11.14 12.89
C LEU A 164 8.47 11.50 14.33
N ALA A 165 8.35 10.57 15.29
CA ALA A 165 8.81 10.75 16.66
C ALA A 165 10.35 10.95 16.78
N THR A 166 11.14 10.58 15.78
CA THR A 166 12.57 10.85 15.73
C THR A 166 12.91 12.27 15.23
N LYS A 167 11.91 13.03 14.77
CA LYS A 167 12.07 14.39 14.25
C LYS A 167 11.79 15.43 15.35
N ASP A 168 12.44 16.57 15.28
CA ASP A 168 12.15 17.71 16.19
C ASP A 168 10.93 18.51 15.69
N LEU A 169 9.75 17.86 15.67
CA LEU A 169 8.50 18.47 15.26
C LEU A 169 7.97 19.39 16.38
N LYS A 170 7.51 20.58 16.01
CA LYS A 170 6.87 21.54 16.94
C LYS A 170 5.36 21.61 16.66
N ASN A 171 4.56 21.31 17.69
CA ASN A 171 3.10 21.32 17.58
C ASN A 171 2.60 20.60 16.32
N PRO A 172 2.98 19.30 16.09
CA PRO A 172 2.60 18.61 14.87
C PRO A 172 1.09 18.57 14.71
N PHE A 173 0.63 18.60 13.46
CA PHE A 173 -0.78 18.54 13.13
C PHE A 173 -0.98 17.73 11.82
N ILE A 174 -1.94 16.81 11.84
CA ILE A 174 -2.16 15.91 10.70
C ILE A 174 -3.25 16.48 9.79
N VAL A 175 -3.00 16.50 8.49
CA VAL A 175 -3.97 16.90 7.49
C VAL A 175 -4.25 15.75 6.52
N GLY A 176 -5.50 15.27 6.52
CA GLY A 176 -6.00 14.32 5.54
C GLY A 176 -6.52 15.04 4.29
N PRO A 177 -6.07 14.71 3.05
CA PRO A 177 -6.53 15.37 1.83
C PRO A 177 -7.91 14.86 1.38
N GLY A 178 -8.86 14.86 2.28
CA GLY A 178 -10.25 14.41 2.12
C GLY A 178 -10.70 13.52 3.27
N ARG A 179 -12.00 13.20 3.33
CA ARG A 179 -12.56 12.29 4.36
C ARG A 179 -12.20 10.81 4.14
N GLY A 180 -11.72 10.45 2.95
CA GLY A 180 -11.31 9.07 2.65
C GLY A 180 -10.27 8.51 3.64
N PRO A 181 -9.18 9.21 3.93
CA PRO A 181 -8.14 8.80 4.86
C PRO A 181 -8.41 9.19 6.33
N GLU A 182 -9.63 9.60 6.73
CA GLU A 182 -9.91 10.11 8.08
C GLU A 182 -9.45 9.14 9.18
N ARG A 183 -9.75 7.85 9.06
CA ARG A 183 -9.29 6.86 10.03
C ARG A 183 -7.77 6.83 10.17
N MET A 184 -7.05 6.93 9.05
CA MET A 184 -5.59 6.98 9.05
C MET A 184 -5.08 8.23 9.77
N ALA A 185 -5.69 9.41 9.50
CA ALA A 185 -5.34 10.67 10.15
C ALA A 185 -5.57 10.59 11.66
N VAL A 186 -6.71 10.05 12.10
CA VAL A 186 -7.03 9.79 13.51
C VAL A 186 -6.00 8.87 14.16
N GLU A 187 -5.66 7.75 13.53
CA GLU A 187 -4.70 6.80 14.08
C GLU A 187 -3.31 7.42 14.23
N LEU A 188 -2.84 8.19 13.24
CA LEU A 188 -1.54 8.86 13.31
C LEU A 188 -1.55 10.00 14.35
N SER A 189 -2.59 10.81 14.40
CA SER A 189 -2.72 11.90 15.37
C SER A 189 -2.74 11.39 16.81
N ASN A 190 -3.45 10.30 17.08
CA ASN A 190 -3.47 9.67 18.39
C ASN A 190 -2.08 9.17 18.81
N GLN A 191 -1.31 8.57 17.88
CA GLN A 191 0.04 8.07 18.18
C GLN A 191 1.05 9.19 18.41
N LEU A 192 0.89 10.34 17.76
CA LEU A 192 1.72 11.52 17.93
C LEU A 192 1.19 12.47 19.01
N ASN A 193 0.04 12.16 19.62
CA ASN A 193 -0.66 13.01 20.57
C ASN A 193 -0.84 14.45 20.05
N CYS A 194 -1.40 14.59 18.85
CA CYS A 194 -1.58 15.87 18.16
C CYS A 194 -2.98 16.01 17.54
N GLY A 195 -3.31 17.22 17.04
CA GLY A 195 -4.55 17.47 16.33
C GLY A 195 -4.56 16.93 14.91
N TYR A 196 -5.75 16.81 14.33
CA TYR A 196 -5.92 16.50 12.91
C TYR A 196 -7.11 17.24 12.31
N GLU A 197 -7.10 17.35 10.99
CA GLU A 197 -8.22 17.83 10.18
C GLU A 197 -8.23 17.08 8.84
N CYS A 198 -9.44 16.75 8.34
CA CYS A 198 -9.59 16.23 6.99
C CYS A 198 -10.27 17.30 6.12
N LEU A 199 -9.60 17.73 5.06
CA LEU A 199 -10.09 18.77 4.17
C LEU A 199 -11.35 18.30 3.43
N LEU A 200 -12.31 19.18 3.26
CA LEU A 200 -13.51 18.89 2.47
C LEU A 200 -13.14 18.87 0.99
N LYS A 201 -13.44 17.76 0.34
CA LYS A 201 -13.11 17.52 -1.06
C LYS A 201 -14.33 17.05 -1.83
N THR A 202 -14.60 17.68 -2.95
CA THR A 202 -15.57 17.23 -3.95
C THR A 202 -14.87 16.81 -5.23
N ARG A 203 -15.44 15.86 -5.94
CA ARG A 203 -14.93 15.40 -7.25
C ARG A 203 -16.07 15.32 -8.22
N ASP A 204 -15.92 15.99 -9.34
CA ASP A 204 -16.78 15.83 -10.49
C ASP A 204 -16.56 14.45 -11.13
N PRO A 205 -17.59 13.59 -11.23
CA PRO A 205 -17.43 12.23 -11.73
C PRO A 205 -17.16 12.17 -13.24
N GLU A 206 -17.60 13.15 -14.02
CA GLU A 206 -17.43 13.18 -15.48
C GLU A 206 -16.05 13.71 -15.89
N THR A 207 -15.66 14.85 -15.31
CA THR A 207 -14.39 15.52 -15.66
C THR A 207 -13.22 15.06 -14.82
N GLY A 208 -13.50 14.44 -13.65
CA GLY A 208 -12.49 14.06 -12.67
C GLY A 208 -11.89 15.27 -11.92
N ARG A 209 -12.39 16.49 -12.15
CA ARG A 209 -11.96 17.70 -11.46
C ARG A 209 -12.18 17.56 -9.96
N VAL A 210 -11.18 17.96 -9.20
CA VAL A 210 -11.21 17.98 -7.73
C VAL A 210 -11.21 19.41 -7.27
N ASP A 211 -12.17 19.76 -6.43
CA ASP A 211 -12.20 21.01 -5.68
C ASP A 211 -12.01 20.67 -4.19
N MET A 212 -11.29 21.50 -3.44
CA MET A 212 -10.96 21.27 -2.03
C MET A 212 -11.07 22.60 -1.27
N GLU A 213 -11.71 22.56 -0.11
CA GLU A 213 -11.84 23.73 0.76
C GLU A 213 -10.56 23.96 1.57
N PRO A 214 -10.20 25.22 1.87
CA PRO A 214 -9.09 25.52 2.76
C PRO A 214 -9.30 24.92 4.16
N PRO A 215 -8.20 24.67 4.91
CA PRO A 215 -8.28 24.26 6.31
C PRO A 215 -9.05 25.28 7.15
N GLN A 216 -9.78 24.79 8.16
CA GLN A 216 -10.46 25.63 9.14
C GLN A 216 -9.62 25.84 10.41
N SER A 217 -8.66 24.96 10.65
CA SER A 217 -7.74 25.04 11.79
C SER A 217 -6.65 26.09 11.56
N ASP A 218 -6.21 26.76 12.63
CA ASP A 218 -5.02 27.62 12.59
C ASP A 218 -3.75 26.77 12.51
N PHE A 219 -2.92 27.02 11.49
CA PHE A 219 -1.66 26.32 11.26
C PHE A 219 -0.42 27.14 11.67
N THR A 220 -0.60 28.33 12.16
CA THR A 220 0.48 29.23 12.58
C THR A 220 1.39 28.53 13.60
N GLY A 221 2.69 28.45 13.29
CA GLY A 221 3.70 27.85 14.16
C GLY A 221 3.66 26.33 14.30
N LYS A 222 2.81 25.65 13.54
CA LYS A 222 2.70 24.17 13.56
C LYS A 222 3.53 23.53 12.44
N ASP A 223 3.93 22.29 12.67
CA ASP A 223 4.45 21.42 11.63
C ASP A 223 3.33 20.56 11.08
N ILE A 224 2.99 20.77 9.84
CA ILE A 224 1.88 20.11 9.17
C ILE A 224 2.38 18.84 8.48
N ILE A 225 1.68 17.74 8.70
CA ILE A 225 1.91 16.46 8.04
C ILE A 225 0.69 16.13 7.18
N ILE A 226 0.81 16.25 5.85
CA ILE A 226 -0.20 15.76 4.91
C ILE A 226 -0.10 14.24 4.89
N TYR A 227 -1.15 13.52 5.30
CA TYR A 227 -1.13 12.06 5.40
C TYR A 227 -2.23 11.41 4.56
N ASP A 228 -1.86 10.56 3.59
CA ASP A 228 -2.78 9.90 2.66
C ASP A 228 -2.40 8.44 2.40
N ASP A 229 -3.37 7.65 1.88
CA ASP A 229 -3.14 6.25 1.48
C ASP A 229 -2.23 6.17 0.25
N ILE A 230 -2.53 6.93 -0.80
CA ILE A 230 -1.81 6.83 -2.07
C ILE A 230 -1.71 8.16 -2.83
N ALA A 231 -0.52 8.47 -3.31
CA ALA A 231 -0.33 9.43 -4.39
C ALA A 231 -0.01 8.71 -5.71
N SER A 232 -0.99 8.69 -6.62
CA SER A 232 -0.79 8.26 -8.00
C SER A 232 -0.29 9.45 -8.84
N SER A 233 -1.18 10.37 -9.26
CA SER A 233 -0.76 11.61 -9.95
C SER A 233 -0.27 12.73 -9.02
N GLY A 234 -0.48 12.59 -7.71
CA GLY A 234 -0.10 13.56 -6.69
C GLY A 234 -0.97 14.83 -6.62
N GLY A 235 -1.97 14.98 -7.50
CA GLY A 235 -2.74 16.23 -7.59
C GLY A 235 -3.55 16.56 -6.33
N THR A 236 -4.15 15.56 -5.69
CA THR A 236 -4.89 15.75 -4.43
C THR A 236 -3.96 16.16 -3.28
N THR A 237 -2.82 15.49 -3.18
CA THR A 237 -1.79 15.78 -2.16
C THR A 237 -1.19 17.17 -2.38
N GLU A 238 -0.89 17.56 -3.63
CA GLU A 238 -0.43 18.91 -3.96
C GLU A 238 -1.44 19.97 -3.58
N MET A 239 -2.73 19.77 -3.88
CA MET A 239 -3.78 20.72 -3.56
C MET A 239 -3.88 20.91 -2.04
N ALA A 240 -3.93 19.82 -1.26
CA ALA A 240 -3.92 19.87 0.19
C ALA A 240 -2.66 20.58 0.73
N TYR A 241 -1.51 20.32 0.14
CA TYR A 241 -0.24 20.97 0.50
C TYR A 241 -0.35 22.48 0.31
N ARG A 242 -0.73 22.96 -0.89
CA ARG A 242 -0.81 24.41 -1.17
C ARG A 242 -1.83 25.16 -0.35
N LEU A 243 -3.00 24.55 -0.10
CA LEU A 243 -4.01 25.15 0.77
C LEU A 243 -3.52 25.23 2.22
N SER A 244 -2.82 24.23 2.70
CA SER A 244 -2.25 24.24 4.05
C SER A 244 -1.06 25.19 4.17
N GLU A 245 -0.19 25.28 3.17
CA GLU A 245 0.96 26.18 3.11
C GLU A 245 0.51 27.65 3.17
N ALA A 246 -0.60 27.99 2.50
CA ALA A 246 -1.17 29.33 2.51
C ALA A 246 -1.65 29.78 3.91
N CYS A 247 -1.83 28.85 4.86
CA CYS A 247 -2.20 29.16 6.25
C CYS A 247 -0.98 29.44 7.16
N GLY A 248 0.23 29.57 6.63
CA GLY A 248 1.42 30.01 7.35
C GLY A 248 1.99 29.02 8.38
N PRO A 249 2.08 27.72 8.09
CA PRO A 249 2.69 26.75 9.00
C PRO A 249 4.18 26.97 9.17
N ARG A 250 4.79 26.41 10.23
CA ARG A 250 6.24 26.45 10.46
C ARG A 250 6.99 25.57 9.44
N SER A 251 6.47 24.39 9.17
CA SER A 251 7.00 23.47 8.17
C SER A 251 5.92 22.57 7.60
N MET A 252 6.20 21.96 6.46
CA MET A 252 5.29 21.08 5.75
C MET A 252 5.98 19.74 5.47
N HIS A 253 5.33 18.64 5.81
CA HIS A 253 5.76 17.29 5.53
C HIS A 253 4.67 16.54 4.76
N ILE A 254 5.05 15.59 3.95
CA ILE A 254 4.13 14.73 3.21
C ILE A 254 4.42 13.28 3.60
N ALA A 255 3.42 12.54 4.08
CA ALA A 255 3.51 11.14 4.44
C ALA A 255 2.50 10.34 3.62
N LEU A 256 2.97 9.34 2.87
CA LEU A 256 2.16 8.55 1.94
C LEU A 256 2.45 7.07 2.14
N THR A 257 1.42 6.27 2.42
CA THR A 257 1.64 4.82 2.48
C THR A 257 2.13 4.31 1.12
N HIS A 258 1.50 4.77 0.05
CA HIS A 258 1.79 4.33 -1.31
C HIS A 258 2.15 5.51 -2.21
N LEU A 259 3.37 5.57 -2.69
CA LEU A 259 3.80 6.54 -3.70
C LEU A 259 4.20 5.79 -4.97
N TRP A 260 3.39 5.93 -6.03
CA TRP A 260 3.48 4.99 -7.14
C TRP A 260 4.11 5.54 -8.40
N THR A 261 3.51 6.55 -9.06
CA THR A 261 3.90 6.89 -10.44
C THR A 261 4.98 7.96 -10.52
N ALA A 262 5.77 7.95 -11.58
CA ALA A 262 6.75 9.00 -11.88
C ALA A 262 6.12 10.41 -11.87
N ARG A 263 4.88 10.54 -12.37
CA ARG A 263 4.15 11.81 -12.37
C ARG A 263 3.88 12.31 -10.96
N GLY A 264 3.43 11.43 -10.05
CA GLY A 264 3.18 11.78 -8.65
C GLY A 264 4.48 12.17 -7.95
N ILE A 265 5.53 11.40 -8.16
CA ILE A 265 6.85 11.65 -7.61
C ILE A 265 7.39 13.01 -8.05
N ASN A 266 7.43 13.29 -9.36
CA ASN A 266 7.93 14.57 -9.88
C ASN A 266 7.10 15.75 -9.36
N ARG A 267 5.78 15.59 -9.25
CA ARG A 267 4.89 16.63 -8.73
C ARG A 267 5.19 16.95 -7.26
N LEU A 268 5.38 15.95 -6.42
CA LEU A 268 5.62 16.15 -4.99
C LEU A 268 7.05 16.60 -4.69
N SER A 269 8.04 16.23 -5.49
CA SER A 269 9.44 16.62 -5.28
C SER A 269 9.72 18.11 -5.47
N VAL A 270 8.82 18.84 -6.14
CA VAL A 270 8.97 20.30 -6.38
C VAL A 270 8.15 21.18 -5.44
N LEU A 271 7.43 20.57 -4.46
CA LEU A 271 6.58 21.30 -3.49
C LEU A 271 7.47 21.84 -2.39
N GLY A 272 8.44 22.27 -2.24
CA GLY A 272 9.19 22.87 -1.11
C GLY A 272 8.90 22.25 0.27
N SER A 273 8.35 21.01 0.32
CA SER A 273 8.15 20.30 1.59
C SER A 273 9.48 20.00 2.27
N SER A 274 9.50 20.05 3.60
CA SER A 274 10.69 19.69 4.39
C SER A 274 11.08 18.23 4.13
N GLU A 275 10.12 17.35 3.91
CA GLU A 275 10.36 15.95 3.60
C GLU A 275 9.13 15.31 2.96
N VAL A 276 9.34 14.39 2.03
CA VAL A 276 8.33 13.44 1.54
C VAL A 276 8.71 12.06 2.03
N ILE A 277 7.81 11.45 2.80
CA ILE A 277 7.99 10.16 3.46
C ILE A 277 7.03 9.16 2.81
N THR A 278 7.52 8.00 2.41
CA THR A 278 6.70 6.93 1.86
C THR A 278 7.12 5.58 2.41
N THR A 279 6.47 4.49 1.99
CA THR A 279 6.86 3.13 2.36
C THR A 279 7.43 2.35 1.18
N ASN A 280 8.14 1.26 1.48
CA ASN A 280 8.62 0.30 0.49
C ASN A 280 7.52 -0.67 0.02
N SER A 281 6.25 -0.23 -0.04
CA SER A 281 5.13 -1.03 -0.56
C SER A 281 5.25 -1.34 -2.05
N PHE A 282 6.01 -0.55 -2.79
CA PHE A 282 6.37 -0.78 -4.19
C PHE A 282 7.85 -1.17 -4.35
N ILE A 283 8.17 -1.91 -5.40
CA ILE A 283 9.56 -2.17 -5.80
C ILE A 283 10.13 -0.90 -6.42
N THR A 284 11.27 -0.44 -5.93
CA THR A 284 12.00 0.72 -6.46
C THR A 284 13.34 0.25 -6.99
N GLU A 285 13.58 0.38 -8.29
CA GLU A 285 14.86 -0.03 -8.93
C GLU A 285 15.96 1.04 -8.81
N GLN A 286 15.60 2.27 -8.45
CA GLN A 286 16.57 3.37 -8.35
C GLN A 286 17.05 3.56 -6.92
N ALA A 287 18.37 3.47 -6.73
CA ALA A 287 19.05 3.65 -5.45
C ALA A 287 18.99 5.10 -4.89
N ARG A 288 18.30 6.04 -5.54
CA ARG A 288 18.15 7.44 -5.14
C ARG A 288 16.72 7.91 -5.33
N SER A 289 15.86 7.53 -4.38
CA SER A 289 14.62 8.26 -4.21
C SER A 289 14.93 9.60 -3.52
N PRO A 290 14.41 10.75 -3.99
CA PRO A 290 14.50 12.01 -3.24
C PRO A 290 13.63 11.97 -1.97
N PHE A 291 13.08 10.82 -1.61
CA PHE A 291 12.12 10.62 -0.54
C PHE A 291 12.67 9.68 0.52
N THR A 292 12.23 9.88 1.75
CA THR A 292 12.46 8.91 2.83
C THR A 292 11.53 7.71 2.66
N GLU A 293 12.10 6.53 2.45
CA GLU A 293 11.35 5.28 2.30
C GLU A 293 11.43 4.45 3.58
N LEU A 294 10.27 4.22 4.22
CA LEU A 294 10.15 3.42 5.43
C LEU A 294 9.87 1.96 5.09
N SER A 295 10.57 1.04 5.75
CA SER A 295 10.30 -0.39 5.61
C SER A 295 9.03 -0.79 6.36
N ILE A 296 8.11 -1.46 5.67
CA ILE A 296 6.92 -2.09 6.26
C ILE A 296 7.07 -3.61 6.47
N VAL A 297 8.27 -4.14 6.38
CA VAL A 297 8.55 -5.57 6.66
C VAL A 297 8.17 -5.94 8.09
N SER A 298 8.47 -5.08 9.06
CA SER A 298 8.08 -5.30 10.47
C SER A 298 6.56 -5.32 10.64
N LEU A 299 5.88 -4.40 9.99
CA LEU A 299 4.42 -4.32 10.00
C LEU A 299 3.78 -5.57 9.39
N ALA A 300 4.31 -6.05 8.26
CA ALA A 300 3.87 -7.29 7.63
C ALA A 300 4.11 -8.51 8.54
N ALA A 301 5.27 -8.59 9.19
CA ALA A 301 5.58 -9.67 10.13
C ALA A 301 4.62 -9.68 11.34
N GLU A 302 4.26 -8.51 11.87
CA GLU A 302 3.29 -8.39 12.96
C GLU A 302 1.87 -8.76 12.52
N ALA A 303 1.48 -8.39 11.30
CA ALA A 303 0.19 -8.78 10.73
C ALA A 303 0.02 -10.30 10.69
N LEU A 304 1.07 -11.04 10.31
CA LEU A 304 1.05 -12.51 10.25
C LEU A 304 0.82 -13.18 11.61
N LYS A 305 1.13 -12.52 12.73
CA LYS A 305 0.78 -13.03 14.07
C LYS A 305 -0.72 -13.05 14.33
N LYS A 306 -1.48 -12.22 13.61
CA LYS A 306 -2.95 -12.10 13.75
C LYS A 306 -3.70 -13.04 12.79
N VAL A 307 -2.98 -13.61 11.82
CA VAL A 307 -3.55 -14.51 10.79
C VAL A 307 -3.58 -15.97 11.26
N SER A 308 -2.80 -16.31 12.23
CA SER A 308 -2.69 -17.68 12.82
C SER A 308 -3.88 -18.08 13.66
#